data_9f39200436ca160a7edf1ac3f724893b
#
_entry.id   9f39200436ca160a7edf1ac3f724893b
#
_cell.length_a   1.000
_cell.length_b   1.000
_cell.length_c   1.000
_cell.angle_alpha   90.00
_cell.angle_beta   90.00
_cell.angle_gamma   90.00
#
_symmetry.space_group_name_H-M   'P 1'
#
loop_
_entity.id
_entity.type
_entity.pdbx_description
1 polymer ?
#
loop_
_entity_poly.entity_id
_entity_poly.type
_entity_poly.pdbx_seq_one_letter_code
_entity_poly.pdbx_strand_id
1 'polypeptide(L)'
;MSLILGRVAQLDPSMVNTDTTFLTSYKGEKYKYDDALKDSKLRKILELNNHLPNNMTYRVNSLGFRGDNWDIGTDCDVTIGSSNTWGGGNYEENIYSSVIARETNRTVYNLGYPAGTADGVFRYCFYWLPKLMPKTVYYCMPSYKRCEIIEEDSATGNKIHKHISWGERKRKQDGNQWPATDKWFYKWFENDENSLLNNLKNMMGIKQLCISIGAELKVTRPDYITIADLPQALQSQAESGDTHKIQGGEWPIGDIGRDFKHRGATFQQLLAERLLNNNDYDTELSLFKEKIYENN
;
A
#
# COMPACT_ATOMS: atom_id res chain seq x y z
N MET A 1 -21.75 -2.73 13.45
CA MET A 1 -20.57 -3.58 13.26
C MET A 1 -20.08 -3.68 11.81
N SER A 2 -20.96 -3.67 10.80
CA SER A 2 -20.59 -3.80 9.37
C SER A 2 -19.75 -2.66 8.81
N LEU A 3 -19.92 -1.42 9.27
CA LEU A 3 -19.23 -0.23 8.76
C LEU A 3 -17.72 -0.21 9.06
N ILE A 4 -17.29 -0.82 10.17
CA ILE A 4 -15.89 -0.83 10.61
C ILE A 4 -15.05 -1.82 9.79
N LEU A 5 -15.65 -2.92 9.33
CA LEU A 5 -14.91 -3.96 8.60
C LEU A 5 -14.54 -3.54 7.18
N GLY A 6 -15.37 -2.73 6.52
CA GLY A 6 -15.22 -2.42 5.09
C GLY A 6 -14.74 -1.02 4.75
N ARG A 7 -14.65 -0.07 5.70
CA ARG A 7 -14.23 1.32 5.41
C ARG A 7 -12.75 1.55 5.66
N VAL A 8 -12.16 2.42 4.84
CA VAL A 8 -10.80 2.93 5.07
C VAL A 8 -10.85 3.98 6.16
N ALA A 9 -10.38 3.63 7.36
CA ALA A 9 -10.47 4.44 8.57
C ALA A 9 -9.73 5.80 8.53
N GLN A 10 -9.03 6.11 7.47
CA GLN A 10 -8.17 7.31 7.37
C GLN A 10 -8.77 8.46 6.56
N LEU A 11 -9.89 8.26 5.91
CA LEU A 11 -10.58 9.32 5.20
C LEU A 11 -11.62 9.95 6.10
N ASP A 12 -11.71 11.27 6.04
CA ASP A 12 -12.72 12.04 6.73
C ASP A 12 -14.10 11.43 6.41
N PRO A 13 -14.91 11.04 7.41
CA PRO A 13 -16.24 10.48 7.20
C PRO A 13 -17.14 11.34 6.31
N SER A 14 -16.95 12.66 6.28
CA SER A 14 -17.68 13.57 5.41
C SER A 14 -17.34 13.39 3.93
N MET A 15 -16.14 12.88 3.61
CA MET A 15 -15.72 12.58 2.24
C MET A 15 -16.26 11.24 1.72
N VAL A 16 -16.70 10.36 2.59
CA VAL A 16 -17.11 8.98 2.25
C VAL A 16 -18.59 8.87 1.87
N ASN A 17 -19.34 9.95 1.95
CA ASN A 17 -20.79 9.97 1.66
C ASN A 17 -21.14 10.52 0.28
N THR A 18 -20.14 10.83 -0.55
CA THR A 18 -20.35 11.26 -1.95
C THR A 18 -20.17 10.09 -2.91
N ASP A 19 -20.72 10.17 -4.10
CA ASP A 19 -20.57 9.10 -5.12
C ASP A 19 -19.11 8.89 -5.47
N THR A 20 -18.38 9.95 -5.75
CA THR A 20 -16.92 9.93 -5.92
C THR A 20 -16.35 11.30 -5.55
N THR A 21 -15.28 11.32 -4.75
CA THR A 21 -14.63 12.55 -4.31
C THR A 21 -13.27 12.72 -5.00
N PHE A 22 -13.01 13.92 -5.50
CA PHE A 22 -11.70 14.29 -6.07
C PHE A 22 -10.89 15.08 -5.05
N LEU A 23 -9.63 14.69 -4.88
CA LEU A 23 -8.67 15.35 -4.02
C LEU A 23 -7.51 15.86 -4.87
N THR A 24 -7.17 17.15 -4.75
CA THR A 24 -6.01 17.74 -5.45
C THR A 24 -4.67 17.37 -4.80
N SER A 25 -4.71 16.99 -3.49
CA SER A 25 -3.55 16.50 -2.76
C SER A 25 -4.00 15.50 -1.70
N TYR A 26 -3.05 14.64 -1.30
CA TYR A 26 -3.28 13.67 -0.25
C TYR A 26 -2.54 14.10 1.04
N LYS A 27 -3.19 13.98 2.22
CA LYS A 27 -2.58 14.35 3.53
C LYS A 27 -1.23 13.64 3.81
N GLY A 28 -0.94 12.57 3.10
CA GLY A 28 0.33 11.84 3.17
C GLY A 28 1.47 12.45 2.35
N GLU A 29 1.24 13.47 1.53
CA GLU A 29 2.31 14.13 0.78
C GLU A 29 3.33 14.77 1.72
N LYS A 30 4.61 14.54 1.43
CA LYS A 30 5.72 15.00 2.28
C LYS A 30 5.95 16.50 2.18
N TYR A 31 5.73 17.06 0.99
CA TYR A 31 5.94 18.45 0.67
C TYR A 31 4.71 19.03 -0.02
N LYS A 32 4.40 20.30 0.28
CA LYS A 32 3.45 21.04 -0.54
C LYS A 32 4.08 21.31 -1.89
N TYR A 33 3.28 21.31 -2.93
CA TYR A 33 3.75 21.50 -4.31
C TYR A 33 4.54 22.80 -4.49
N ASP A 34 4.01 23.93 -3.96
CA ASP A 34 4.66 25.25 -4.08
C ASP A 34 6.00 25.32 -3.33
N ASP A 35 6.16 24.58 -2.25
CA ASP A 35 7.42 24.50 -1.53
C ASP A 35 8.43 23.61 -2.26
N ALA A 36 7.96 22.54 -2.89
CA ALA A 36 8.81 21.70 -3.72
C ALA A 36 9.37 22.44 -4.95
N LEU A 37 8.61 23.38 -5.52
CA LEU A 37 9.10 24.22 -6.65
C LEU A 37 10.27 25.14 -6.27
N LYS A 38 10.43 25.47 -4.99
CA LYS A 38 11.51 26.32 -4.48
C LYS A 38 12.82 25.56 -4.25
N ASP A 39 12.75 24.25 -4.10
CA ASP A 39 13.89 23.36 -3.94
C ASP A 39 14.32 22.82 -5.29
N SER A 40 15.56 23.06 -5.70
CA SER A 40 16.07 22.69 -7.03
C SER A 40 16.04 21.17 -7.28
N LYS A 41 16.31 20.36 -6.25
CA LYS A 41 16.27 18.90 -6.37
C LYS A 41 14.83 18.38 -6.47
N LEU A 42 13.92 18.87 -5.63
CA LEU A 42 12.52 18.48 -5.67
C LEU A 42 11.84 18.93 -6.96
N ARG A 43 12.16 20.12 -7.44
CA ARG A 43 11.71 20.61 -8.75
C ARG A 43 12.19 19.71 -9.89
N LYS A 44 13.48 19.31 -9.91
CA LYS A 44 14.02 18.38 -10.91
C LYS A 44 13.25 17.05 -10.88
N ILE A 45 12.88 16.52 -9.69
CA ILE A 45 12.05 15.33 -9.57
C ILE A 45 10.67 15.55 -10.21
N LEU A 46 10.00 16.66 -9.94
CA LEU A 46 8.70 16.98 -10.54
C LEU A 46 8.78 17.06 -12.08
N GLU A 47 9.84 17.67 -12.61
CA GLU A 47 10.07 17.81 -14.04
C GLU A 47 10.30 16.44 -14.70
N LEU A 48 11.19 15.61 -14.16
CA LEU A 48 11.53 14.30 -14.71
C LEU A 48 10.36 13.31 -14.70
N ASN A 49 9.46 13.44 -13.75
CA ASN A 49 8.31 12.54 -13.59
C ASN A 49 7.00 13.13 -14.15
N ASN A 50 7.06 14.22 -14.92
CA ASN A 50 5.91 14.90 -15.51
C ASN A 50 4.85 15.33 -14.47
N HIS A 51 5.29 15.72 -13.28
CA HIS A 51 4.43 16.21 -12.21
C HIS A 51 4.22 17.74 -12.24
N LEU A 52 4.66 18.40 -13.30
CA LEU A 52 4.33 19.77 -13.65
C LEU A 52 3.33 19.77 -14.82
N PRO A 53 2.22 20.49 -14.80
CA PRO A 53 1.67 21.34 -13.74
C PRO A 53 1.04 20.56 -12.58
N ASN A 54 0.66 21.30 -11.52
CA ASN A 54 -0.01 20.72 -10.34
C ASN A 54 -1.47 20.35 -10.64
N ASN A 55 -1.67 19.28 -11.38
CA ASN A 55 -3.00 18.81 -11.83
C ASN A 55 -3.30 17.37 -11.36
N MET A 56 -2.45 16.78 -10.52
CA MET A 56 -2.71 15.45 -9.99
C MET A 56 -3.91 15.47 -9.04
N THR A 57 -4.89 14.64 -9.34
CA THR A 57 -6.06 14.42 -8.51
C THR A 57 -6.14 12.95 -8.10
N TYR A 58 -6.73 12.70 -6.93
CA TYR A 58 -7.02 11.37 -6.45
C TYR A 58 -8.54 11.21 -6.43
N ARG A 59 -9.07 10.30 -7.25
CA ARG A 59 -10.48 9.89 -7.14
C ARG A 59 -10.63 8.91 -6.01
N VAL A 60 -11.61 9.15 -5.16
CA VAL A 60 -11.91 8.29 -4.02
C VAL A 60 -13.39 7.99 -4.03
N ASN A 61 -13.74 6.71 -4.04
CA ASN A 61 -15.12 6.27 -4.06
C ASN A 61 -15.83 6.49 -2.70
N SER A 62 -17.14 6.28 -2.67
CA SER A 62 -17.97 6.43 -1.46
C SER A 62 -17.57 5.54 -0.28
N LEU A 63 -16.72 4.55 -0.49
CA LEU A 63 -16.20 3.63 0.52
C LEU A 63 -14.79 4.02 1.01
N GLY A 64 -14.18 5.06 0.40
CA GLY A 64 -12.86 5.55 0.73
C GLY A 64 -11.71 4.88 -0.01
N PHE A 65 -11.97 4.02 -0.98
CA PHE A 65 -10.96 3.42 -1.84
C PHE A 65 -10.70 4.28 -3.08
N ARG A 66 -9.51 4.16 -3.66
CA ARG A 66 -9.15 4.91 -4.86
C ARG A 66 -9.88 4.36 -6.09
N GLY A 67 -10.36 5.27 -6.95
CA GLY A 67 -11.08 4.97 -8.18
C GLY A 67 -12.57 5.26 -8.09
N ASP A 68 -13.32 4.72 -9.05
CA ASP A 68 -14.78 4.86 -9.12
C ASP A 68 -15.50 3.98 -8.09
N ASN A 69 -16.78 4.26 -7.89
CA ASN A 69 -17.66 3.38 -7.11
C ASN A 69 -17.74 2.00 -7.76
N TRP A 70 -17.81 0.97 -6.92
CA TRP A 70 -17.86 -0.40 -7.38
C TRP A 70 -19.27 -0.81 -7.76
N ASP A 71 -19.41 -1.45 -8.90
CA ASP A 71 -20.64 -2.12 -9.30
C ASP A 71 -20.57 -3.59 -8.82
N ILE A 72 -21.26 -3.86 -7.70
CA ILE A 72 -21.25 -5.19 -7.07
C ILE A 72 -22.07 -6.15 -7.94
N GLY A 73 -21.45 -7.27 -8.32
CA GLY A 73 -22.02 -8.27 -9.24
C GLY A 73 -21.44 -8.20 -10.65
N THR A 74 -20.60 -7.21 -10.94
CA THR A 74 -19.83 -7.15 -12.17
C THR A 74 -18.66 -8.14 -12.13
N ASP A 75 -18.37 -8.77 -13.28
CA ASP A 75 -17.17 -9.59 -13.46
C ASP A 75 -15.91 -8.73 -13.28
N CYS A 76 -15.16 -8.96 -12.21
CA CYS A 76 -14.05 -8.11 -11.82
C CYS A 76 -12.85 -8.90 -11.30
N ASP A 77 -11.72 -8.22 -11.25
CA ASP A 77 -10.54 -8.56 -10.47
C ASP A 77 -10.34 -7.50 -9.38
N VAL A 78 -9.49 -7.79 -8.40
CA VAL A 78 -9.25 -6.90 -7.26
C VAL A 78 -7.77 -6.79 -6.97
N THR A 79 -7.28 -5.57 -6.73
CA THR A 79 -5.96 -5.35 -6.15
C THR A 79 -6.07 -5.01 -4.66
N ILE A 80 -5.23 -5.63 -3.84
CA ILE A 80 -5.21 -5.45 -2.38
C ILE A 80 -3.80 -5.13 -1.89
N GLY A 81 -3.68 -4.31 -0.86
CA GLY A 81 -2.38 -3.94 -0.28
C GLY A 81 -2.38 -2.57 0.40
N SER A 82 -1.20 -1.97 0.47
CA SER A 82 -0.99 -0.69 1.15
C SER A 82 -0.96 0.52 0.20
N SER A 83 -0.16 1.54 0.53
CA SER A 83 -0.02 2.77 -0.26
C SER A 83 0.53 2.54 -1.67
N ASN A 84 1.33 1.50 -1.90
CA ASN A 84 1.76 1.13 -3.26
C ASN A 84 0.58 0.67 -4.10
N THR A 85 -0.37 -0.07 -3.52
CA THR A 85 -1.61 -0.49 -4.16
C THR A 85 -2.55 0.69 -4.37
N TRP A 86 -2.69 1.55 -3.35
CA TRP A 86 -3.46 2.78 -3.47
C TRP A 86 -2.88 3.71 -4.55
N GLY A 87 -1.57 3.61 -4.82
CA GLY A 87 -0.88 4.39 -5.85
C GLY A 87 -0.53 5.80 -5.38
N GLY A 88 -0.05 5.94 -4.13
CA GLY A 88 0.40 7.22 -3.59
C GLY A 88 1.42 7.90 -4.50
N GLY A 89 1.24 9.20 -4.78
CA GLY A 89 2.12 9.98 -5.62
C GLY A 89 2.06 9.71 -7.12
N ASN A 90 1.19 8.80 -7.59
CA ASN A 90 1.06 8.45 -9.00
C ASN A 90 -0.29 8.88 -9.58
N TYR A 91 -0.31 9.23 -10.87
CA TYR A 91 -1.53 9.42 -11.63
C TYR A 91 -2.31 8.09 -11.71
N GLU A 92 -3.63 8.16 -11.80
CA GLU A 92 -4.49 6.98 -11.74
C GLU A 92 -4.22 5.99 -12.88
N GLU A 93 -3.96 6.49 -14.08
CA GLU A 93 -3.62 5.66 -15.24
C GLU A 93 -2.30 4.89 -15.10
N ASN A 94 -1.41 5.35 -14.21
CA ASN A 94 -0.08 4.78 -13.99
C ASN A 94 -0.01 3.81 -12.80
N ILE A 95 -1.06 3.74 -11.96
CA ILE A 95 -1.04 2.78 -10.84
C ILE A 95 -1.20 1.35 -11.34
N TYR A 96 -0.57 0.39 -10.67
CA TYR A 96 -0.52 -0.98 -11.16
C TYR A 96 -1.91 -1.62 -11.33
N SER A 97 -2.92 -1.22 -10.56
CA SER A 97 -4.29 -1.70 -10.76
C SER A 97 -4.87 -1.26 -12.11
N SER A 98 -4.60 -0.02 -12.53
CA SER A 98 -5.01 0.48 -13.85
C SER A 98 -4.20 -0.16 -14.99
N VAL A 99 -2.91 -0.45 -14.74
CA VAL A 99 -2.07 -1.19 -15.68
C VAL A 99 -2.63 -2.59 -15.87
N ILE A 100 -2.91 -3.33 -14.79
CA ILE A 100 -3.51 -4.67 -14.86
C ILE A 100 -4.85 -4.62 -15.61
N ALA A 101 -5.72 -3.66 -15.30
CA ALA A 101 -7.01 -3.50 -15.98
C ALA A 101 -6.84 -3.36 -17.50
N ARG A 102 -5.87 -2.56 -17.93
CA ARG A 102 -5.56 -2.34 -19.35
C ARG A 102 -4.99 -3.60 -20.02
N GLU A 103 -4.03 -4.27 -19.39
CA GLU A 103 -3.36 -5.45 -19.94
C GLU A 103 -4.29 -6.68 -20.01
N THR A 104 -5.22 -6.80 -19.06
CA THR A 104 -6.17 -7.92 -19.00
C THR A 104 -7.50 -7.63 -19.68
N ASN A 105 -7.76 -6.37 -20.04
CA ASN A 105 -9.06 -5.88 -20.51
C ASN A 105 -10.21 -6.25 -19.55
N ARG A 106 -9.97 -6.13 -18.23
CA ARG A 106 -10.93 -6.47 -17.19
C ARG A 106 -11.14 -5.30 -16.23
N THR A 107 -12.31 -5.25 -15.61
CA THR A 107 -12.55 -4.34 -14.48
C THR A 107 -11.68 -4.75 -13.30
N VAL A 108 -10.89 -3.82 -12.76
CA VAL A 108 -10.04 -4.04 -11.58
C VAL A 108 -10.38 -3.02 -10.50
N TYR A 109 -10.89 -3.49 -9.37
CA TYR A 109 -11.16 -2.62 -8.21
C TYR A 109 -9.94 -2.54 -7.29
N ASN A 110 -9.61 -1.32 -6.90
CA ASN A 110 -8.47 -1.06 -6.03
C ASN A 110 -8.91 -0.98 -4.55
N LEU A 111 -8.54 -2.00 -3.78
CA LEU A 111 -8.76 -2.06 -2.33
C LEU A 111 -7.49 -1.69 -1.54
N GLY A 112 -6.52 -1.04 -2.17
CA GLY A 112 -5.37 -0.48 -1.48
C GLY A 112 -5.75 0.69 -0.59
N TYR A 113 -4.99 0.90 0.48
CA TYR A 113 -5.17 2.08 1.32
C TYR A 113 -3.84 2.55 1.94
N PRO A 114 -3.69 3.86 2.15
CA PRO A 114 -2.46 4.43 2.67
C PRO A 114 -2.11 3.89 4.06
N ALA A 115 -0.81 3.62 4.29
CA ALA A 115 -0.28 3.02 5.51
C ALA A 115 -0.87 1.63 5.86
N GLY A 116 -1.47 0.93 4.89
CA GLY A 116 -2.06 -0.39 5.06
C GLY A 116 -1.14 -1.40 5.73
N THR A 117 -1.74 -2.26 6.54
CA THR A 117 -1.11 -3.37 7.25
C THR A 117 -1.68 -4.69 6.73
N ALA A 118 -1.00 -5.80 6.95
CA ALA A 118 -1.53 -7.11 6.56
C ALA A 118 -2.86 -7.42 7.28
N ASP A 119 -3.00 -7.03 8.55
CA ASP A 119 -4.23 -7.20 9.33
C ASP A 119 -5.40 -6.43 8.71
N GLY A 120 -5.16 -5.17 8.35
CA GLY A 120 -6.18 -4.32 7.72
C GLY A 120 -6.57 -4.84 6.34
N VAL A 121 -5.58 -5.27 5.53
CA VAL A 121 -5.85 -5.90 4.22
C VAL A 121 -6.70 -7.15 4.39
N PHE A 122 -6.35 -8.05 5.32
CA PHE A 122 -7.15 -9.23 5.62
C PHE A 122 -8.59 -8.87 6.01
N ARG A 123 -8.76 -7.87 6.89
CA ARG A 123 -10.08 -7.39 7.34
C ARG A 123 -10.93 -6.88 6.16
N TYR A 124 -10.35 -6.12 5.22
CA TYR A 124 -11.07 -5.67 4.01
C TYR A 124 -11.40 -6.84 3.09
N CYS A 125 -10.47 -7.76 2.88
CA CYS A 125 -10.70 -8.96 2.08
C CYS A 125 -11.85 -9.78 2.66
N PHE A 126 -11.86 -10.03 3.96
CA PHE A 126 -12.92 -10.79 4.62
C PHE A 126 -14.30 -10.17 4.42
N TYR A 127 -14.39 -8.85 4.34
CA TYR A 127 -15.66 -8.15 4.15
C TYR A 127 -16.05 -8.00 2.68
N TRP A 128 -15.10 -7.68 1.79
CA TRP A 128 -15.39 -7.28 0.42
C TRP A 128 -15.27 -8.41 -0.60
N LEU A 129 -14.33 -9.35 -0.48
CA LEU A 129 -14.16 -10.39 -1.49
C LEU A 129 -15.40 -11.26 -1.68
N PRO A 130 -16.12 -11.68 -0.60
CA PRO A 130 -17.38 -12.44 -0.77
C PRO A 130 -18.50 -11.65 -1.44
N LYS A 131 -18.43 -10.33 -1.47
CA LYS A 131 -19.43 -9.47 -2.13
C LYS A 131 -19.07 -9.16 -3.57
N LEU A 132 -17.79 -8.96 -3.84
CA LEU A 132 -17.27 -8.65 -5.17
C LEU A 132 -17.10 -9.90 -6.03
N MET A 133 -16.88 -11.07 -5.41
CA MET A 133 -16.65 -12.35 -6.10
C MET A 133 -15.65 -12.24 -7.26
N PRO A 134 -14.44 -11.66 -7.01
CA PRO A 134 -13.46 -11.46 -8.08
C PRO A 134 -12.96 -12.78 -8.64
N LYS A 135 -12.51 -12.78 -9.92
CA LYS A 135 -11.80 -13.93 -10.49
C LYS A 135 -10.38 -14.01 -10.00
N THR A 136 -9.68 -12.86 -9.95
CA THR A 136 -8.29 -12.78 -9.50
C THR A 136 -8.14 -11.71 -8.43
N VAL A 137 -7.39 -12.04 -7.39
CA VAL A 137 -6.96 -11.12 -6.34
C VAL A 137 -5.45 -10.92 -6.45
N TYR A 138 -5.02 -9.71 -6.77
CA TYR A 138 -3.62 -9.31 -6.87
C TYR A 138 -3.16 -8.67 -5.56
N TYR A 139 -2.37 -9.37 -4.79
CA TYR A 139 -1.91 -8.95 -3.47
C TYR A 139 -0.48 -8.43 -3.49
N CYS A 140 -0.32 -7.11 -3.39
CA CYS A 140 0.96 -6.48 -3.09
C CYS A 140 1.11 -6.37 -1.57
N MET A 141 1.87 -7.27 -0.95
CA MET A 141 2.00 -7.38 0.49
C MET A 141 2.55 -6.09 1.12
N PRO A 142 1.93 -5.58 2.19
CA PRO A 142 2.50 -4.48 2.96
C PRO A 142 3.80 -4.88 3.65
N SER A 143 4.57 -3.88 4.08
CA SER A 143 5.71 -4.13 4.97
C SER A 143 5.27 -4.90 6.21
N TYR A 144 5.99 -5.97 6.56
CA TYR A 144 5.72 -6.79 7.75
C TYR A 144 5.92 -6.03 9.07
N LYS A 145 6.61 -4.89 9.05
CA LYS A 145 6.83 -4.03 10.23
C LYS A 145 5.65 -3.09 10.53
N ARG A 146 4.43 -3.55 10.27
CA ARG A 146 3.19 -2.80 10.52
C ARG A 146 2.12 -3.74 11.04
N CYS A 147 1.35 -3.27 12.03
CA CYS A 147 0.13 -3.95 12.49
C CYS A 147 -1.03 -2.97 12.63
N GLU A 148 -2.24 -3.50 12.69
CA GLU A 148 -3.46 -2.75 13.00
C GLU A 148 -3.90 -3.09 14.42
N ILE A 149 -4.25 -2.06 15.20
CA ILE A 149 -4.95 -2.21 16.46
C ILE A 149 -6.29 -1.47 16.40
N ILE A 150 -7.26 -1.96 17.15
CA ILE A 150 -8.55 -1.31 17.33
C ILE A 150 -8.57 -0.69 18.72
N GLU A 151 -8.66 0.62 18.79
CA GLU A 151 -8.79 1.38 20.03
C GLU A 151 -10.18 1.98 20.12
N GLU A 152 -10.63 2.26 21.33
CA GLU A 152 -11.80 3.07 21.55
C GLU A 152 -11.38 4.51 21.78
N ASP A 153 -11.91 5.43 20.99
CA ASP A 153 -11.71 6.85 21.20
C ASP A 153 -12.42 7.25 22.50
N SER A 154 -11.65 7.62 23.51
CA SER A 154 -12.16 7.99 24.83
C SER A 154 -13.09 9.21 24.82
N ALA A 155 -13.00 10.07 23.80
CA ALA A 155 -13.84 11.26 23.67
C ALA A 155 -15.21 10.95 23.04
N THR A 156 -15.27 9.98 22.15
CA THR A 156 -16.49 9.68 21.37
C THR A 156 -17.07 8.30 21.61
N GLY A 157 -16.33 7.40 22.29
CA GLY A 157 -16.68 5.98 22.43
C GLY A 157 -16.62 5.18 21.11
N ASN A 158 -16.18 5.80 20.02
CA ASN A 158 -16.11 5.15 18.73
C ASN A 158 -14.87 4.26 18.62
N LYS A 159 -15.01 3.14 17.93
CA LYS A 159 -13.86 2.28 17.59
C LYS A 159 -13.07 2.94 16.47
N ILE A 160 -11.80 3.17 16.71
CA ILE A 160 -10.84 3.67 15.72
C ILE A 160 -9.83 2.59 15.38
N HIS A 161 -9.48 2.51 14.10
CA HIS A 161 -8.40 1.64 13.61
C HIS A 161 -7.11 2.45 13.58
N LYS A 162 -6.13 2.01 14.34
CA LYS A 162 -4.82 2.64 14.40
C LYS A 162 -3.77 1.74 13.76
N HIS A 163 -3.07 2.29 12.80
CA HIS A 163 -1.96 1.62 12.15
C HIS A 163 -0.69 1.97 12.90
N ILE A 164 0.01 0.96 13.37
CA ILE A 164 1.28 1.14 14.07
C ILE A 164 2.39 0.71 13.11
N SER A 165 3.39 1.58 12.93
CA SER A 165 4.59 1.29 12.17
C SER A 165 5.83 1.44 13.03
N TRP A 166 6.88 0.64 12.73
CA TRP A 166 8.19 0.75 13.38
C TRP A 166 8.75 2.17 13.39
N GLY A 167 8.53 2.96 12.32
CA GLY A 167 9.03 4.33 12.22
C GLY A 167 8.41 5.34 13.21
N GLU A 168 7.20 5.07 13.72
CA GLU A 168 6.56 5.94 14.72
C GLU A 168 7.21 5.81 16.09
N ARG A 169 7.75 4.64 16.41
CA ARG A 169 8.46 4.37 17.65
C ARG A 169 9.72 5.23 17.81
N LYS A 170 10.54 5.34 16.76
CA LYS A 170 11.79 6.10 16.82
C LYS A 170 11.55 7.58 17.16
N ARG A 171 10.41 8.14 16.70
CA ARG A 171 10.00 9.53 17.01
C ARG A 171 9.52 9.72 18.43
N LYS A 172 9.02 8.67 19.10
CA LYS A 172 8.52 8.77 20.49
C LYS A 172 9.58 8.37 21.54
N GLN A 173 10.64 7.68 21.15
CA GLN A 173 11.78 7.42 22.04
C GLN A 173 12.54 8.71 22.44
N ASP A 174 12.43 9.75 21.61
CA ASP A 174 13.17 11.02 21.80
C ASP A 174 12.56 11.95 22.86
N GLY A 175 11.58 11.52 23.65
CA GLY A 175 11.10 12.36 24.77
C GLY A 175 9.82 11.95 25.50
N ASN A 176 9.03 11.01 25.01
CA ASN A 176 7.81 10.57 25.71
C ASN A 176 7.91 9.12 26.17
N GLN A 177 7.82 8.92 27.48
CA GLN A 177 7.75 7.58 28.08
C GLN A 177 6.43 6.90 27.66
N TRP A 178 6.55 5.74 27.03
CA TRP A 178 5.41 4.87 26.78
C TRP A 178 4.84 4.32 28.09
N PRO A 179 3.52 4.20 28.25
CA PRO A 179 2.95 3.42 29.34
C PRO A 179 3.57 2.02 29.39
N ALA A 180 3.68 1.45 30.58
CA ALA A 180 4.30 0.14 30.77
C ALA A 180 3.63 -0.97 29.94
N THR A 181 2.32 -0.88 29.73
CA THR A 181 1.50 -1.76 28.88
C THR A 181 1.94 -1.70 27.41
N ASP A 182 2.29 -0.52 26.92
CA ASP A 182 2.69 -0.34 25.52
C ASP A 182 4.11 -0.90 25.27
N LYS A 183 5.00 -0.85 26.28
CA LYS A 183 6.36 -1.41 26.18
C LYS A 183 6.35 -2.90 25.87
N TRP A 184 5.44 -3.66 26.47
CA TRP A 184 5.33 -5.09 26.25
C TRP A 184 4.84 -5.39 24.83
N PHE A 185 3.82 -4.68 24.36
CA PHE A 185 3.29 -4.79 22.99
C PHE A 185 4.38 -4.47 21.96
N TYR A 186 5.10 -3.36 22.15
CA TYR A 186 6.19 -2.99 21.25
C TYR A 186 7.32 -4.01 21.25
N LYS A 187 7.69 -4.57 22.39
CA LYS A 187 8.72 -5.61 22.48
C LYS A 187 8.31 -6.88 21.72
N TRP A 188 7.03 -7.25 21.79
CA TRP A 188 6.51 -8.37 21.00
C TRP A 188 6.51 -8.04 19.50
N PHE A 189 6.05 -6.85 19.13
CA PHE A 189 5.96 -6.40 17.73
C PHE A 189 7.33 -6.09 17.11
N GLU A 190 8.35 -5.76 17.90
CA GLU A 190 9.73 -5.58 17.44
C GLU A 190 10.42 -6.84 16.98
N ASN A 191 9.95 -7.97 17.41
CA ASN A 191 10.44 -9.25 16.96
C ASN A 191 10.07 -9.45 15.49
N ASP A 192 11.08 -9.52 14.62
CA ASP A 192 10.89 -9.69 13.18
C ASP A 192 10.14 -11.00 12.85
N GLU A 193 10.34 -12.05 13.65
CA GLU A 193 9.67 -13.34 13.50
C GLU A 193 8.17 -13.22 13.79
N ASN A 194 7.78 -12.53 14.86
CA ASN A 194 6.36 -12.29 15.17
C ASN A 194 5.68 -11.46 14.07
N SER A 195 6.37 -10.44 13.58
CA SER A 195 5.87 -9.60 12.49
C SER A 195 5.71 -10.39 11.19
N LEU A 196 6.70 -11.23 10.88
CA LEU A 196 6.67 -12.11 9.72
C LEU A 196 5.55 -13.15 9.84
N LEU A 197 5.42 -13.80 11.01
CA LEU A 197 4.35 -14.76 11.31
C LEU A 197 2.96 -14.11 11.17
N ASN A 198 2.80 -12.87 11.63
CA ASN A 198 1.54 -12.15 11.48
C ASN A 198 1.19 -11.91 10.01
N ASN A 199 2.15 -11.48 9.18
CA ASN A 199 1.93 -11.31 7.75
C ASN A 199 1.58 -12.63 7.06
N LEU A 200 2.27 -13.71 7.40
CA LEU A 200 2.01 -15.03 6.84
C LEU A 200 0.60 -15.53 7.18
N LYS A 201 0.17 -15.42 8.45
CA LYS A 201 -1.21 -15.77 8.85
C LYS A 201 -2.24 -15.03 8.02
N ASN A 202 -2.06 -13.72 7.84
CA ASN A 202 -2.96 -12.91 7.04
C ASN A 202 -2.96 -13.32 5.56
N MET A 203 -1.78 -13.59 4.98
CA MET A 203 -1.64 -14.07 3.61
C MET A 203 -2.34 -15.44 3.42
N MET A 204 -2.12 -16.38 4.35
CA MET A 204 -2.78 -17.70 4.32
C MET A 204 -4.29 -17.56 4.47
N GLY A 205 -4.76 -16.69 5.35
CA GLY A 205 -6.18 -16.39 5.52
C GLY A 205 -6.81 -15.81 4.25
N ILE A 206 -6.14 -14.89 3.58
CA ILE A 206 -6.57 -14.36 2.27
C ILE A 206 -6.61 -15.49 1.22
N LYS A 207 -5.60 -16.37 1.19
CA LYS A 207 -5.58 -17.52 0.26
C LYS A 207 -6.78 -18.44 0.48
N GLN A 208 -7.09 -18.78 1.74
CA GLN A 208 -8.26 -19.60 2.05
C GLN A 208 -9.58 -18.94 1.67
N LEU A 209 -9.67 -17.63 1.88
CA LEU A 209 -10.83 -16.85 1.45
C LEU A 209 -10.98 -16.88 -0.07
N CYS A 210 -9.89 -16.67 -0.83
CA CYS A 210 -9.90 -16.77 -2.28
C CYS A 210 -10.36 -18.17 -2.74
N ILE A 211 -9.83 -19.24 -2.14
CA ILE A 211 -10.26 -20.62 -2.45
C ILE A 211 -11.76 -20.79 -2.20
N SER A 212 -12.29 -20.27 -1.09
CA SER A 212 -13.70 -20.41 -0.72
C SER A 212 -14.68 -19.73 -1.68
N ILE A 213 -14.22 -18.72 -2.42
CA ILE A 213 -15.02 -17.98 -3.41
C ILE A 213 -14.65 -18.31 -4.86
N GLY A 214 -13.71 -19.25 -5.07
CA GLY A 214 -13.27 -19.66 -6.41
C GLY A 214 -12.34 -18.65 -7.11
N ALA A 215 -11.70 -17.74 -6.36
CA ALA A 215 -10.78 -16.76 -6.89
C ALA A 215 -9.34 -17.27 -6.94
N GLU A 216 -8.57 -16.85 -7.94
CA GLU A 216 -7.11 -16.99 -7.95
C GLU A 216 -6.48 -15.93 -7.04
N LEU A 217 -5.45 -16.29 -6.27
CA LEU A 217 -4.61 -15.32 -5.53
C LEU A 217 -3.23 -15.26 -6.15
N LYS A 218 -2.81 -14.08 -6.57
CA LYS A 218 -1.45 -13.74 -6.99
C LYS A 218 -0.81 -12.80 -5.98
N VAL A 219 0.37 -13.15 -5.50
CA VAL A 219 1.08 -12.44 -4.41
C VAL A 219 2.41 -11.92 -4.91
N THR A 220 2.78 -10.72 -4.46
CA THR A 220 4.15 -10.20 -4.59
C THR A 220 4.46 -9.20 -3.48
N ARG A 221 5.72 -8.75 -3.41
CA ARG A 221 6.18 -7.68 -2.51
C ARG A 221 6.82 -6.54 -3.29
N PRO A 222 6.64 -5.29 -2.82
CA PRO A 222 7.33 -4.15 -3.42
C PRO A 222 8.86 -4.31 -3.43
N ASP A 223 9.41 -5.00 -2.43
CA ASP A 223 10.86 -5.19 -2.25
C ASP A 223 11.49 -6.17 -3.26
N TYR A 224 10.66 -6.93 -3.98
CA TYR A 224 11.13 -7.80 -5.08
C TYR A 224 11.45 -7.04 -6.36
N ILE A 225 11.08 -5.76 -6.45
CA ILE A 225 11.48 -4.88 -7.53
C ILE A 225 12.63 -4.01 -7.03
N THR A 226 13.79 -4.20 -7.65
CA THR A 226 15.04 -3.55 -7.31
C THR A 226 15.47 -2.54 -8.38
N ILE A 227 16.54 -1.81 -8.14
CA ILE A 227 17.13 -0.91 -9.15
C ILE A 227 17.57 -1.69 -10.41
N ALA A 228 17.99 -2.94 -10.24
CA ALA A 228 18.41 -3.78 -11.37
C ALA A 228 17.26 -4.14 -12.34
N ASP A 229 16.03 -4.08 -11.89
CA ASP A 229 14.85 -4.34 -12.71
C ASP A 229 14.40 -3.11 -13.53
N LEU A 230 14.94 -1.92 -13.21
CA LEU A 230 14.60 -0.68 -13.89
C LEU A 230 15.23 -0.57 -15.27
N PRO A 231 14.68 0.25 -16.18
CA PRO A 231 15.32 0.63 -17.42
C PRO A 231 16.73 1.22 -17.20
N GLN A 232 17.66 0.97 -18.13
CA GLN A 232 19.08 1.35 -18.02
C GLN A 232 19.28 2.83 -17.66
N ALA A 233 18.45 3.72 -18.20
CA ALA A 233 18.56 5.15 -17.89
C ALA A 233 18.33 5.46 -16.40
N LEU A 234 17.41 4.74 -15.73
CA LEU A 234 17.16 4.90 -14.30
C LEU A 234 18.23 4.19 -13.45
N GLN A 235 18.76 3.05 -13.91
CA GLN A 235 19.90 2.41 -13.26
C GLN A 235 21.11 3.35 -13.26
N SER A 236 21.42 3.99 -14.39
CA SER A 236 22.52 4.96 -14.52
C SER A 236 22.33 6.19 -13.62
N GLN A 237 21.08 6.64 -13.39
CA GLN A 237 20.81 7.68 -12.40
C GLN A 237 21.17 7.23 -10.97
N ALA A 238 20.83 5.98 -10.62
CA ALA A 238 21.18 5.44 -9.31
C ALA A 238 22.69 5.29 -9.12
N GLU A 239 23.41 4.80 -10.14
CA GLU A 239 24.86 4.66 -10.15
C GLU A 239 25.59 6.01 -10.03
N SER A 240 25.06 7.06 -10.65
CA SER A 240 25.62 8.42 -10.54
C SER A 240 25.26 9.15 -9.24
N GLY A 241 24.45 8.55 -8.36
CA GLY A 241 23.97 9.17 -7.13
C GLY A 241 22.81 10.14 -7.32
N ASP A 242 22.20 10.20 -8.53
CA ASP A 242 20.97 10.96 -8.78
C ASP A 242 19.76 10.23 -8.17
N THR A 243 19.74 10.15 -6.84
CA THR A 243 18.74 9.43 -6.04
C THR A 243 18.00 10.34 -5.08
N HIS A 244 16.83 9.87 -4.63
CA HIS A 244 16.06 10.49 -3.55
C HIS A 244 15.66 9.44 -2.53
N LYS A 245 15.71 9.83 -1.25
CA LYS A 245 15.34 8.94 -0.14
C LYS A 245 13.83 8.84 0.00
N ILE A 246 13.30 7.67 -0.30
CA ILE A 246 11.88 7.31 -0.18
C ILE A 246 11.64 6.28 0.94
N GLN A 247 10.43 5.78 1.07
CA GLN A 247 10.15 4.62 1.90
C GLN A 247 10.79 3.37 1.27
N GLY A 248 11.73 2.76 1.97
CA GLY A 248 12.46 1.57 1.48
C GLY A 248 13.88 1.83 0.99
N GLY A 249 14.37 3.06 1.02
CA GLY A 249 15.76 3.38 0.70
C GLY A 249 15.94 4.49 -0.34
N GLU A 250 17.10 4.52 -0.98
CA GLU A 250 17.41 5.42 -2.09
C GLU A 250 16.81 4.88 -3.40
N TRP A 251 16.25 5.77 -4.22
CA TRP A 251 15.61 5.43 -5.49
C TRP A 251 15.94 6.50 -6.56
N PRO A 252 16.07 6.13 -7.86
CA PRO A 252 16.38 7.08 -8.92
C PRO A 252 15.36 8.22 -8.99
N ILE A 253 15.83 9.45 -9.18
CA ILE A 253 14.97 10.64 -9.20
C ILE A 253 13.96 10.66 -10.36
N GLY A 254 14.24 9.93 -11.45
CA GLY A 254 13.36 9.80 -12.61
C GLY A 254 12.20 8.82 -12.43
N ASP A 255 12.08 8.17 -11.26
CA ASP A 255 10.95 7.29 -10.94
C ASP A 255 10.46 7.51 -9.49
N ILE A 256 10.15 8.75 -9.16
CA ILE A 256 9.63 9.18 -7.85
C ILE A 256 8.19 9.67 -8.00
N GLY A 257 7.31 9.19 -7.15
CA GLY A 257 5.95 9.70 -7.05
C GLY A 257 5.92 11.17 -6.57
N ARG A 258 4.90 11.92 -6.97
CA ARG A 258 4.74 13.34 -6.64
C ARG A 258 4.79 13.63 -5.13
N ASP A 259 4.45 12.67 -4.31
CA ASP A 259 4.49 12.78 -2.84
C ASP A 259 5.91 12.66 -2.25
N PHE A 260 6.94 12.45 -3.08
CA PHE A 260 8.34 12.27 -2.70
C PHE A 260 8.58 11.15 -1.66
N LYS A 261 7.66 10.21 -1.53
CA LYS A 261 7.73 9.10 -0.58
C LYS A 261 7.65 7.75 -1.25
N HIS A 262 6.97 7.67 -2.40
CA HIS A 262 6.71 6.45 -3.12
C HIS A 262 7.50 6.41 -4.42
N ARG A 263 7.66 5.22 -4.95
CA ARG A 263 8.22 4.97 -6.27
C ARG A 263 7.22 5.41 -7.35
N GLY A 264 7.74 5.77 -8.53
CA GLY A 264 6.96 6.37 -9.60
C GLY A 264 6.25 5.37 -10.53
N ALA A 265 5.98 5.85 -11.75
CA ALA A 265 5.19 5.12 -12.74
C ALA A 265 5.90 3.84 -13.26
N THR A 266 7.22 3.88 -13.43
CA THR A 266 7.99 2.71 -13.88
C THR A 266 7.90 1.57 -12.89
N PHE A 267 8.04 1.87 -11.59
CA PHE A 267 7.85 0.87 -10.55
C PHE A 267 6.43 0.27 -10.56
N GLN A 268 5.41 1.09 -10.77
CA GLN A 268 4.02 0.63 -10.83
C GLN A 268 3.80 -0.32 -12.02
N GLN A 269 4.42 -0.02 -13.16
CA GLN A 269 4.40 -0.90 -14.35
C GLN A 269 5.06 -2.25 -14.04
N LEU A 270 6.27 -2.25 -13.48
CA LEU A 270 6.99 -3.48 -13.11
C LEU A 270 6.23 -4.30 -12.06
N LEU A 271 5.54 -3.64 -11.13
CA LEU A 271 4.71 -4.31 -10.14
C LEU A 271 3.51 -5.02 -10.79
N ALA A 272 2.88 -4.39 -11.79
CA ALA A 272 1.82 -5.01 -12.57
C ALA A 272 2.34 -6.21 -13.37
N GLU A 273 3.45 -6.07 -14.08
CA GLU A 273 4.06 -7.15 -14.87
C GLU A 273 4.43 -8.34 -13.99
N ARG A 274 5.00 -8.08 -12.80
CA ARG A 274 5.32 -9.15 -11.86
C ARG A 274 4.07 -9.88 -11.37
N LEU A 275 3.01 -9.18 -11.01
CA LEU A 275 1.75 -9.79 -10.59
C LEU A 275 1.03 -10.54 -11.71
N LEU A 276 1.15 -10.08 -12.96
CA LEU A 276 0.56 -10.78 -14.09
C LEU A 276 1.29 -12.08 -14.43
N ASN A 277 2.63 -12.07 -14.38
CA ASN A 277 3.48 -13.15 -14.87
C ASN A 277 3.94 -14.12 -13.79
N ASN A 278 3.98 -13.70 -12.52
CA ASN A 278 4.50 -14.48 -11.40
C ASN A 278 3.46 -14.59 -10.28
N ASN A 279 3.68 -15.56 -9.40
CA ASN A 279 2.99 -15.68 -8.12
C ASN A 279 4.02 -16.06 -7.05
N ASP A 280 4.37 -15.09 -6.22
CA ASP A 280 5.41 -15.26 -5.20
C ASP A 280 4.87 -15.94 -3.91
N TYR A 281 3.64 -16.50 -3.91
CA TYR A 281 3.03 -17.10 -2.72
C TYR A 281 3.90 -18.22 -2.10
N ASP A 282 4.37 -19.16 -2.91
CA ASP A 282 5.20 -20.26 -2.42
C ASP A 282 6.60 -19.80 -1.99
N THR A 283 7.13 -18.75 -2.66
CA THR A 283 8.37 -18.09 -2.26
C THR A 283 8.24 -17.47 -0.86
N GLU A 284 7.15 -16.74 -0.60
CA GLU A 284 6.89 -16.16 0.72
C GLU A 284 6.76 -17.23 1.80
N LEU A 285 6.09 -18.35 1.47
CA LEU A 285 5.93 -19.47 2.39
C LEU A 285 7.28 -20.15 2.71
N SER A 286 8.16 -20.29 1.71
CA SER A 286 9.48 -20.89 1.86
C SER A 286 10.41 -20.02 2.69
N LEU A 287 10.47 -18.71 2.41
CA LEU A 287 11.24 -17.74 3.20
C LEU A 287 10.86 -17.73 4.68
N PHE A 288 9.58 -17.98 4.96
CA PHE A 288 9.12 -18.11 6.34
C PHE A 288 9.67 -19.38 7.01
N LYS A 289 9.61 -20.53 6.30
CA LYS A 289 10.12 -21.81 6.82
C LYS A 289 11.61 -21.71 7.16
N GLU A 290 12.41 -21.16 6.25
CA GLU A 290 13.85 -20.95 6.48
C GLU A 290 14.12 -20.11 7.74
N LYS A 291 13.41 -18.98 7.89
CA LYS A 291 13.65 -18.09 9.05
C LYS A 291 13.22 -18.67 10.40
N ILE A 292 12.21 -19.53 10.45
CA ILE A 292 11.66 -20.05 11.70
C ILE A 292 12.23 -21.42 12.06
N TYR A 293 12.51 -22.29 11.07
CA TYR A 293 12.87 -23.66 11.31
C TYR A 293 14.36 -23.97 11.11
N GLU A 294 15.10 -23.17 10.34
CA GLU A 294 16.53 -23.40 10.09
C GLU A 294 17.47 -22.68 11.07
N ASN A 295 16.95 -21.74 11.86
CA ASN A 295 17.69 -21.07 12.93
C ASN A 295 17.53 -21.76 14.31
N ASN A 296 16.92 -22.94 14.37
CA ASN A 296 16.86 -23.84 15.50
C ASN A 296 17.58 -25.13 15.19
#